data_5f8b78d4c0125b1eb04dde335a5c4463
#
_entry.id   5f8b78d4c0125b1eb04dde335a5c4463
#
_cell.length_a   1.000
_cell.length_b   1.000
_cell.length_c   1.000
_cell.angle_alpha   90.00
_cell.angle_beta   90.00
_cell.angle_gamma   90.00
#
_symmetry.space_group_name_H-M   'P 1'
#
loop_
_entity.id
_entity.type
_entity.pdbx_description
1 polymer ?
#
loop_
_entity_poly.entity_id
_entity_poly.type
_entity_poly.pdbx_seq_one_letter_code
_entity_poly.pdbx_strand_id
1 'polypeptide(L)'
;DDNLFMGYVHVAHDCIIGNNCIFANGATLAGHVECDDFVVIGGLTPIHQFCKIGTQVMIGGASAVAQDIPPFCLAEGNKAVLRGLNLTGLRRRFDNREDIDAIKHAYRELFEVGKPLQDVARELLDNDKNKYVKELASFVLNTKRGIPFNRK
;
A
#
# COMPACT_ATOMS: atom_id res chain seq x y z
N ASP A 1 6.86 15.63 4.84
CA ASP A 1 6.73 16.47 6.04
C ASP A 1 5.78 15.82 7.06
N ASP A 2 5.92 16.26 8.31
CA ASP A 2 5.09 15.77 9.43
C ASP A 2 5.17 14.25 9.63
N ASN A 3 6.32 13.68 9.37
CA ASN A 3 6.56 12.26 9.54
C ASN A 3 7.05 11.95 10.96
N LEU A 4 6.67 10.78 11.48
CA LEU A 4 7.15 10.28 12.75
C LEU A 4 8.04 9.06 12.51
N PHE A 5 9.32 9.18 12.82
CA PHE A 5 10.27 8.06 12.78
C PHE A 5 10.66 7.70 14.21
N MET A 6 10.28 6.52 14.66
CA MET A 6 10.59 6.06 16.00
C MET A 6 12.03 5.53 16.07
N GLY A 7 12.45 5.00 17.22
CA GLY A 7 13.83 4.60 17.44
C GLY A 7 14.37 3.56 16.46
N TYR A 8 15.63 3.69 16.08
CA TYR A 8 16.35 2.78 15.20
C TYR A 8 15.75 2.61 13.79
N VAL A 9 14.91 3.55 13.34
CA VAL A 9 14.46 3.57 11.94
C VAL A 9 15.63 3.90 11.03
N HIS A 10 15.77 3.14 9.94
CA HIS A 10 16.77 3.39 8.91
C HIS A 10 16.09 3.66 7.57
N VAL A 11 16.45 4.76 6.96
CA VAL A 11 16.00 5.12 5.61
C VAL A 11 17.24 5.24 4.74
N ALA A 12 17.43 4.30 3.81
CA ALA A 12 18.61 4.26 2.96
C ALA A 12 18.56 5.34 1.87
N HIS A 13 19.60 5.34 1.03
CA HIS A 13 19.79 6.34 -0.01
C HIS A 13 18.64 6.36 -1.03
N ASP A 14 18.35 7.56 -1.53
CA ASP A 14 17.38 7.78 -2.62
C ASP A 14 15.96 7.33 -2.34
N CYS A 15 15.56 7.20 -1.07
CA CYS A 15 14.16 6.98 -0.71
C CYS A 15 13.36 8.27 -0.84
N ILE A 16 12.11 8.13 -1.29
CA ILE A 16 11.16 9.23 -1.35
C ILE A 16 10.03 8.92 -0.37
N ILE A 17 9.83 9.79 0.60
CA ILE A 17 8.81 9.61 1.63
C ILE A 17 7.86 10.80 1.57
N GLY A 18 6.57 10.49 1.44
CA GLY A 18 5.52 11.50 1.43
C GLY A 18 5.31 12.14 2.80
N ASN A 19 4.09 12.56 3.07
CA ASN A 19 3.74 13.31 4.26
C ASN A 19 2.94 12.46 5.24
N ASN A 20 3.05 12.78 6.53
CA ASN A 20 2.27 12.15 7.60
C ASN A 20 2.47 10.62 7.70
N CYS A 21 3.66 10.15 7.41
CA CYS A 21 4.01 8.73 7.55
C CYS A 21 4.47 8.43 8.98
N ILE A 22 4.24 7.20 9.42
CA ILE A 22 4.69 6.72 10.74
C ILE A 22 5.51 5.44 10.52
N PHE A 23 6.77 5.48 10.94
CA PHE A 23 7.65 4.31 10.91
C PHE A 23 7.97 3.93 12.36
N ALA A 24 7.51 2.76 12.77
CA ALA A 24 7.71 2.27 14.14
C ALA A 24 9.16 1.79 14.35
N ASN A 25 9.50 1.46 15.59
CA ASN A 25 10.87 1.14 15.99
C ASN A 25 11.51 0.08 15.10
N GLY A 26 12.68 0.38 14.56
CA GLY A 26 13.47 -0.57 13.79
C GLY A 26 12.98 -0.82 12.37
N ALA A 27 11.98 -0.10 11.89
CA ALA A 27 11.57 -0.19 10.49
C ALA A 27 12.73 0.25 9.59
N THR A 28 12.97 -0.48 8.51
CA THR A 28 14.16 -0.30 7.66
C THR A 28 13.76 -0.25 6.20
N LEU A 29 14.05 0.87 5.53
CA LEU A 29 13.84 1.03 4.11
C LEU A 29 15.17 0.91 3.39
N ALA A 30 15.27 -0.05 2.47
CA ALA A 30 16.43 -0.19 1.59
C ALA A 30 16.42 0.93 0.53
N GLY A 31 17.41 0.96 -0.34
CA GLY A 31 17.55 2.05 -1.31
C GLY A 31 16.39 2.18 -2.28
N HIS A 32 16.10 3.40 -2.68
CA HIS A 32 15.08 3.73 -3.70
C HIS A 32 13.65 3.27 -3.36
N VAL A 33 13.31 3.11 -2.08
CA VAL A 33 11.93 2.84 -1.65
C VAL A 33 11.13 4.13 -1.72
N GLU A 34 9.92 4.06 -2.26
CA GLU A 34 9.00 5.18 -2.32
C GLU A 34 7.77 4.89 -1.44
N CYS A 35 7.49 5.78 -0.51
CA CYS A 35 6.28 5.74 0.32
C CYS A 35 5.45 6.98 0.04
N ASP A 36 4.19 6.77 -0.31
CA ASP A 36 3.24 7.87 -0.47
C ASP A 36 2.75 8.38 0.90
N ASP A 37 1.75 9.26 0.91
CA ASP A 37 1.27 9.89 2.13
C ASP A 37 0.56 8.90 3.07
N PHE A 38 0.62 9.18 4.36
CA PHE A 38 -0.11 8.44 5.41
C PHE A 38 0.24 6.96 5.51
N VAL A 39 1.43 6.56 5.12
CA VAL A 39 1.91 5.17 5.26
C VAL A 39 2.29 4.91 6.72
N VAL A 40 1.86 3.77 7.24
CA VAL A 40 2.27 3.28 8.56
C VAL A 40 3.04 1.97 8.40
N ILE A 41 4.29 1.96 8.85
CA ILE A 41 5.14 0.76 8.82
C ILE A 41 5.37 0.29 10.25
N GLY A 42 4.95 -0.94 10.54
CA GLY A 42 5.13 -1.55 11.84
C GLY A 42 6.58 -1.79 12.20
N GLY A 43 6.85 -2.00 13.49
CA GLY A 43 8.21 -2.19 14.00
C GLY A 43 8.91 -3.40 13.41
N LEU A 44 10.24 -3.32 13.30
CA LEU A 44 11.10 -4.40 12.83
C LEU A 44 10.74 -4.92 11.43
N THR A 45 10.24 -4.04 10.57
CA THR A 45 9.80 -4.39 9.22
C THR A 45 10.80 -3.87 8.18
N PRO A 46 11.53 -4.75 7.47
CA PRO A 46 12.34 -4.35 6.33
C PRO A 46 11.48 -4.21 5.06
N ILE A 47 11.78 -3.18 4.29
CA ILE A 47 11.22 -2.94 2.95
C ILE A 47 12.34 -3.10 1.94
N HIS A 48 12.18 -4.02 0.99
CA HIS A 48 13.18 -4.31 -0.03
C HIS A 48 13.36 -3.13 -0.98
N GLN A 49 14.56 -3.00 -1.56
CA GLN A 49 14.87 -1.88 -2.47
C GLN A 49 13.91 -1.81 -3.64
N PHE A 50 13.66 -0.58 -4.11
CA PHE A 50 12.77 -0.25 -5.21
C PHE A 50 11.28 -0.55 -5.00
N CYS A 51 10.86 -1.02 -3.83
CA CYS A 51 9.44 -1.20 -3.54
C CYS A 51 8.72 0.14 -3.48
N LYS A 52 7.49 0.15 -3.94
CA LYS A 52 6.57 1.29 -3.82
C LYS A 52 5.46 0.94 -2.84
N ILE A 53 5.22 1.84 -1.92
CA ILE A 53 4.19 1.69 -0.89
C ILE A 53 3.17 2.80 -1.11
N GLY A 54 1.95 2.43 -1.44
CA GLY A 54 0.90 3.38 -1.81
C GLY A 54 0.31 4.15 -0.62
N THR A 55 -0.48 5.16 -0.94
CA THR A 55 -1.13 6.04 0.03
C THR A 55 -1.94 5.24 1.07
N GLN A 56 -1.84 5.60 2.33
CA GLN A 56 -2.60 5.03 3.44
C GLN A 56 -2.41 3.51 3.63
N VAL A 57 -1.31 2.96 3.14
CA VAL A 57 -0.95 1.57 3.40
C VAL A 57 -0.55 1.41 4.86
N MET A 58 -0.97 0.30 5.47
CA MET A 58 -0.50 -0.13 6.78
C MET A 58 0.22 -1.47 6.64
N ILE A 59 1.43 -1.55 7.18
CA ILE A 59 2.21 -2.79 7.18
C ILE A 59 2.39 -3.24 8.63
N GLY A 60 1.96 -4.47 8.91
CA GLY A 60 2.07 -5.05 10.25
C GLY A 60 3.51 -5.23 10.70
N GLY A 61 3.73 -5.19 12.02
CA GLY A 61 5.07 -5.34 12.60
C GLY A 61 5.71 -6.70 12.29
N ALA A 62 7.04 -6.73 12.29
CA ALA A 62 7.86 -7.92 12.01
C ALA A 62 7.51 -8.58 10.67
N SER A 63 7.09 -7.79 9.69
CA SER A 63 6.85 -8.22 8.32
C SER A 63 8.12 -8.06 7.48
N ALA A 64 8.13 -8.65 6.29
CA ALA A 64 9.21 -8.46 5.32
C ALA A 64 8.58 -8.17 3.95
N VAL A 65 8.75 -6.95 3.46
CA VAL A 65 8.12 -6.49 2.22
C VAL A 65 9.09 -6.61 1.06
N ALA A 66 8.73 -7.43 0.07
CA ALA A 66 9.55 -7.67 -1.12
C ALA A 66 8.91 -7.19 -2.43
N GLN A 67 7.67 -6.79 -2.38
CA GLN A 67 6.90 -6.35 -3.55
C GLN A 67 6.15 -5.04 -3.26
N ASP A 68 5.55 -4.46 -4.29
CA ASP A 68 4.80 -3.21 -4.17
C ASP A 68 3.49 -3.44 -3.42
N ILE A 69 3.14 -2.51 -2.53
CA ILE A 69 1.89 -2.58 -1.77
C ILE A 69 0.95 -1.48 -2.27
N PRO A 70 -0.20 -1.85 -2.85
CA PRO A 70 -1.09 -0.85 -3.44
C PRO A 70 -1.78 0.02 -2.39
N PRO A 71 -2.24 1.23 -2.80
CA PRO A 71 -2.87 2.17 -1.88
C PRO A 71 -4.01 1.55 -1.08
N PHE A 72 -4.18 2.02 0.13
CA PHE A 72 -5.29 1.70 1.02
C PHE A 72 -5.26 0.29 1.62
N CYS A 73 -4.24 -0.50 1.30
CA CYS A 73 -4.17 -1.90 1.71
C CYS A 73 -3.48 -2.10 3.06
N LEU A 74 -3.83 -3.20 3.71
CA LEU A 74 -3.12 -3.74 4.86
C LEU A 74 -2.31 -4.94 4.37
N ALA A 75 -1.02 -4.95 4.70
CA ALA A 75 -0.12 -6.06 4.37
C ALA A 75 0.63 -6.52 5.60
N GLU A 76 0.89 -7.82 5.72
CA GLU A 76 1.70 -8.36 6.80
C GLU A 76 2.28 -9.72 6.45
N GLY A 77 3.26 -10.11 7.22
CA GLY A 77 3.89 -11.43 7.14
C GLY A 77 5.30 -11.38 6.60
N ASN A 78 5.97 -12.50 6.65
CA ASN A 78 7.28 -12.73 6.04
C ASN A 78 7.15 -13.93 5.08
N LYS A 79 7.07 -13.69 3.79
CA LYS A 79 7.01 -12.39 3.10
C LYS A 79 5.61 -11.79 3.22
N ALA A 80 5.54 -10.47 3.26
CA ALA A 80 4.28 -9.77 3.41
C ALA A 80 3.34 -10.02 2.23
N VAL A 81 2.08 -10.27 2.54
CA VAL A 81 0.99 -10.42 1.56
C VAL A 81 -0.16 -9.49 1.95
N LEU A 82 -1.01 -9.17 0.98
CA LEU A 82 -2.21 -8.37 1.25
C LEU A 82 -3.16 -9.16 2.14
N ARG A 83 -3.63 -8.51 3.22
CA ARG A 83 -4.62 -9.06 4.15
C ARG A 83 -5.99 -8.41 4.02
N GLY A 84 -6.11 -7.39 3.19
CA GLY A 84 -7.32 -6.61 3.01
C GLY A 84 -7.01 -5.14 2.92
N LEU A 85 -7.98 -4.31 3.26
CA LEU A 85 -7.85 -2.86 3.29
C LEU A 85 -7.52 -2.37 4.69
N ASN A 86 -6.81 -1.24 4.77
CA ASN A 86 -6.60 -0.50 6.01
C ASN A 86 -7.88 0.26 6.38
N LEU A 87 -8.91 -0.45 6.79
CA LEU A 87 -10.22 0.14 7.08
C LEU A 87 -10.18 1.17 8.21
N THR A 88 -9.37 0.94 9.23
CA THR A 88 -9.20 1.88 10.33
C THR A 88 -8.68 3.22 9.82
N GLY A 89 -7.65 3.21 8.98
CA GLY A 89 -7.10 4.42 8.38
C GLY A 89 -8.09 5.11 7.46
N LEU A 90 -8.79 4.35 6.63
CA LEU A 90 -9.78 4.89 5.70
C LEU A 90 -10.93 5.58 6.45
N ARG A 91 -11.45 4.97 7.50
CA ARG A 91 -12.52 5.54 8.31
C ARG A 91 -12.12 6.83 9.03
N ARG A 92 -10.84 6.96 9.40
CA ARG A 92 -10.33 8.19 10.02
C ARG A 92 -10.19 9.34 9.05
N ARG A 93 -9.88 9.06 7.77
CA ARG A 93 -9.49 10.08 6.79
C ARG A 93 -10.57 10.41 5.78
N PHE A 94 -11.48 9.48 5.52
CA PHE A 94 -12.54 9.69 4.54
C PHE A 94 -13.85 10.04 5.22
N ASP A 95 -14.39 11.20 4.87
CA ASP A 95 -15.68 11.65 5.39
C ASP A 95 -16.85 10.96 4.69
N ASN A 96 -16.61 10.48 3.47
CA ASN A 96 -17.64 9.91 2.62
C ASN A 96 -17.56 8.38 2.60
N ARG A 97 -18.58 7.73 3.13
CA ARG A 97 -18.67 6.27 3.16
C ARG A 97 -18.72 5.66 1.75
N GLU A 98 -19.26 6.38 0.78
CA GLU A 98 -19.33 5.91 -0.61
C GLU A 98 -17.94 5.69 -1.20
N ASP A 99 -16.97 6.53 -0.84
CA ASP A 99 -15.58 6.35 -1.28
C ASP A 99 -14.98 5.06 -0.71
N ILE A 100 -15.23 4.78 0.56
CA ILE A 100 -14.77 3.53 1.18
C ILE A 100 -15.41 2.31 0.51
N ASP A 101 -16.71 2.37 0.24
CA ASP A 101 -17.42 1.27 -0.42
C ASP A 101 -16.91 1.06 -1.85
N ALA A 102 -16.60 2.13 -2.57
CA ALA A 102 -16.01 2.04 -3.91
C ALA A 102 -14.63 1.36 -3.88
N ILE A 103 -13.81 1.72 -2.90
CA ILE A 103 -12.48 1.09 -2.72
C ILE A 103 -12.63 -0.38 -2.36
N LYS A 104 -13.57 -0.74 -1.48
CA LYS A 104 -13.85 -2.14 -1.14
C LYS A 104 -14.23 -2.95 -2.36
N HIS A 105 -15.10 -2.42 -3.19
CA HIS A 105 -15.52 -3.08 -4.43
C HIS A 105 -14.32 -3.30 -5.37
N ALA A 106 -13.52 -2.25 -5.57
CA ALA A 106 -12.33 -2.33 -6.44
C ALA A 106 -11.33 -3.35 -5.92
N TYR A 107 -11.08 -3.37 -4.62
CA TYR A 107 -10.19 -4.36 -4.00
C TYR A 107 -10.64 -5.79 -4.28
N ARG A 108 -11.93 -6.06 -4.12
CA ARG A 108 -12.50 -7.37 -4.38
C ARG A 108 -12.33 -7.77 -5.85
N GLU A 109 -12.65 -6.88 -6.77
CA GLU A 109 -12.52 -7.14 -8.20
C GLU A 109 -11.06 -7.40 -8.61
N LEU A 110 -10.13 -6.65 -8.06
CA LEU A 110 -8.71 -6.79 -8.36
C LEU A 110 -8.12 -8.09 -7.79
N PHE A 111 -8.40 -8.40 -6.53
CA PHE A 111 -7.60 -9.37 -5.78
C PHE A 111 -8.35 -10.62 -5.33
N GLU A 112 -9.68 -10.63 -5.34
CA GLU A 112 -10.45 -11.71 -4.75
C GLU A 112 -11.31 -12.51 -5.74
N VAL A 113 -11.57 -11.99 -6.92
CA VAL A 113 -12.47 -12.62 -7.90
C VAL A 113 -11.74 -13.61 -8.82
N GLY A 114 -10.44 -13.50 -8.94
CA GLY A 114 -9.64 -14.42 -9.75
C GLY A 114 -9.53 -14.06 -11.23
N LYS A 115 -9.96 -12.88 -11.63
CA LYS A 115 -9.79 -12.36 -12.99
C LYS A 115 -8.35 -11.89 -13.20
N PRO A 116 -7.87 -11.80 -14.47
CA PRO A 116 -6.53 -11.27 -14.74
C PRO A 116 -6.36 -9.84 -14.18
N LEU A 117 -5.37 -9.68 -13.30
CA LEU A 117 -5.18 -8.44 -12.53
C LEU A 117 -5.07 -7.19 -13.41
N GLN A 118 -4.23 -7.26 -14.45
CA GLN A 118 -3.99 -6.11 -15.32
C GLN A 118 -5.23 -5.71 -16.12
N ASP A 119 -6.04 -6.69 -16.52
CA ASP A 119 -7.28 -6.42 -17.25
C ASP A 119 -8.30 -5.71 -16.34
N VAL A 120 -8.46 -6.17 -15.11
CA VAL A 120 -9.36 -5.55 -14.13
C VAL A 120 -8.89 -4.13 -13.81
N ALA A 121 -7.59 -3.95 -13.60
CA ALA A 121 -7.03 -2.63 -13.31
C ALA A 121 -7.25 -1.66 -14.47
N ARG A 122 -7.08 -2.11 -15.70
CA ARG A 122 -7.33 -1.28 -16.89
C ARG A 122 -8.79 -0.88 -16.98
N GLU A 123 -9.70 -1.82 -16.79
CA GLU A 123 -11.13 -1.56 -16.80
C GLU A 123 -11.55 -0.55 -15.73
N LEU A 124 -11.05 -0.72 -14.51
CA LEU A 124 -11.34 0.22 -13.42
C LEU A 124 -10.78 1.62 -13.72
N LEU A 125 -9.57 1.71 -14.23
CA LEU A 125 -8.98 3.01 -14.56
C LEU A 125 -9.77 3.74 -15.65
N ASP A 126 -10.21 3.02 -16.67
CA ASP A 126 -10.90 3.60 -17.83
C ASP A 126 -12.36 3.95 -17.54
N ASN A 127 -13.05 3.17 -16.73
CA ASN A 127 -14.50 3.24 -16.59
C ASN A 127 -15.00 3.73 -15.22
N ASP A 128 -14.22 3.60 -14.16
CA ASP A 128 -14.65 4.06 -12.83
C ASP A 128 -14.47 5.57 -12.72
N LYS A 129 -15.40 6.24 -12.07
CA LYS A 129 -15.36 7.69 -11.88
C LYS A 129 -14.72 8.10 -10.55
N ASN A 130 -14.56 7.16 -9.62
CA ASN A 130 -14.01 7.45 -8.29
C ASN A 130 -12.51 7.64 -8.37
N LYS A 131 -12.01 8.77 -7.86
CA LYS A 131 -10.58 9.11 -7.94
C LYS A 131 -9.69 8.15 -7.16
N TYR A 132 -10.18 7.60 -6.05
CA TYR A 132 -9.40 6.66 -5.24
C TYR A 132 -9.33 5.28 -5.89
N VAL A 133 -10.40 4.85 -6.52
CA VAL A 133 -10.40 3.62 -7.34
C VAL A 133 -9.40 3.76 -8.49
N LYS A 134 -9.37 4.92 -9.14
CA LYS A 134 -8.40 5.19 -10.20
C LYS A 134 -6.95 5.20 -9.68
N GLU A 135 -6.72 5.73 -8.50
CA GLU A 135 -5.40 5.70 -7.87
C GLU A 135 -4.95 4.27 -7.63
N LEU A 136 -5.81 3.44 -7.06
CA LEU A 136 -5.55 2.03 -6.82
C LEU A 136 -5.26 1.28 -8.12
N ALA A 137 -6.10 1.46 -9.13
CA ALA A 137 -5.95 0.81 -10.44
C ALA A 137 -4.67 1.24 -11.15
N SER A 138 -4.37 2.54 -11.12
CA SER A 138 -3.14 3.08 -11.72
C SER A 138 -1.89 2.51 -11.05
N PHE A 139 -1.89 2.40 -9.74
CA PHE A 139 -0.78 1.80 -9.01
C PHE A 139 -0.55 0.35 -9.48
N VAL A 140 -1.61 -0.45 -9.57
CA VAL A 140 -1.53 -1.84 -10.02
C VAL A 140 -0.97 -1.93 -11.45
N LEU A 141 -1.43 -1.06 -12.34
CA LEU A 141 -0.94 -1.05 -13.73
C LEU A 141 0.54 -0.69 -13.83
N ASN A 142 1.04 0.14 -12.93
CA ASN A 142 2.41 0.64 -12.98
C ASN A 142 3.39 -0.14 -12.10
N THR A 143 2.95 -1.18 -11.44
CA THR A 143 3.84 -1.96 -10.58
C THR A 143 4.95 -2.63 -11.39
N LYS A 144 6.18 -2.53 -10.89
CA LYS A 144 7.36 -3.18 -11.49
C LYS A 144 7.77 -4.42 -10.70
N ARG A 145 7.52 -4.44 -9.40
CA ARG A 145 7.90 -5.55 -8.54
C ARG A 145 6.76 -6.54 -8.29
N GLY A 146 5.57 -6.26 -8.82
CA GLY A 146 4.38 -7.07 -8.60
C GLY A 146 3.69 -6.77 -7.29
N ILE A 147 2.50 -7.32 -7.12
CA ILE A 147 1.65 -7.14 -5.94
C ILE A 147 1.52 -8.49 -5.22
N PRO A 148 1.77 -8.55 -3.91
CA PRO A 148 1.74 -9.80 -3.16
C PRO A 148 0.32 -10.17 -2.70
N PHE A 149 -0.51 -10.65 -3.61
CA PHE A 149 -1.85 -11.10 -3.26
C PHE A 149 -2.03 -12.59 -3.53
N ASN A 150 -2.91 -13.24 -2.76
CA ASN A 150 -3.20 -14.66 -2.92
C ASN A 150 -4.20 -14.85 -4.04
N ARG A 151 -3.78 -15.49 -5.13
CA ARG A 151 -4.69 -15.90 -6.19
C ARG A 151 -5.51 -17.10 -5.73
N LYS A 152 -6.80 -16.98 -5.88
CA LYS A 152 -7.70 -18.11 -5.66
C LYS A 152 -7.82 -18.92 -6.94
#